data_40ecff5aa66081703d95258fb248ed1f
#
_entry.id   40ecff5aa66081703d95258fb248ed1f
#
_cell.length_a   1.000
_cell.length_b   1.000
_cell.length_c   1.000
_cell.angle_alpha   90.00
_cell.angle_beta   90.00
_cell.angle_gamma   90.00
#
_symmetry.space_group_name_H-M   'P 1'
#
loop_
_entity.id
_entity.type
_entity.pdbx_description
1 polymer ?
#
loop_
_entity_poly.entity_id
_entity_poly.type
_entity_poly.pdbx_seq_one_letter_code
_entity_poly.pdbx_strand_id
1 'polypeptide(L)'
;MELNWLQSIALGLISGAADIFPVSAQAHRLLLLKFFGVNQLSNLQALLLHLSVAAALYLSSQGQFVRMNRARALARIPKKKRKRPLDTRSMMDWSLIKTMLVPTVIGLLLNSRVRTWSLSMFLIAGMLFVNGLILYIPQFLPTSNRDSRTLTRLEG
;
A
#
# COMPACT_ATOMS: atom_id res chain seq x y z
N MET A 1 -16.54 21.24 -12.31
CA MET A 1 -15.74 22.22 -11.55
C MET A 1 -14.34 21.65 -11.41
N GLU A 2 -13.32 22.48 -11.60
CA GLU A 2 -11.92 22.11 -11.33
C GLU A 2 -11.57 22.41 -9.89
N LEU A 3 -10.63 21.64 -9.33
CA LEU A 3 -10.13 21.89 -7.99
C LEU A 3 -9.36 23.19 -7.94
N ASN A 4 -9.64 24.03 -6.93
CA ASN A 4 -8.77 25.16 -6.66
C ASN A 4 -7.47 24.70 -5.97
N TRP A 5 -6.49 25.60 -5.83
CA TRP A 5 -5.18 25.26 -5.29
C TRP A 5 -5.24 24.76 -3.82
N LEU A 6 -6.10 25.35 -2.98
CA LEU A 6 -6.30 24.92 -1.57
C LEU A 6 -6.91 23.50 -1.50
N GLN A 7 -7.93 23.25 -2.33
CA GLN A 7 -8.57 21.93 -2.43
C GLN A 7 -7.57 20.88 -2.92
N SER A 8 -6.69 21.23 -3.85
CA SER A 8 -5.64 20.35 -4.35
C SER A 8 -4.61 20.00 -3.27
N ILE A 9 -4.21 20.98 -2.44
CA ILE A 9 -3.32 20.75 -1.30
C ILE A 9 -4.00 19.84 -0.27
N ALA A 10 -5.24 20.14 0.12
CA ALA A 10 -5.99 19.33 1.07
C ALA A 10 -6.16 17.88 0.57
N LEU A 11 -6.48 17.70 -0.71
CA LEU A 11 -6.59 16.39 -1.33
C LEU A 11 -5.25 15.65 -1.30
N GLY A 12 -4.14 16.31 -1.60
CA GLY A 12 -2.79 15.74 -1.56
C GLY A 12 -2.39 15.28 -0.17
N LEU A 13 -2.60 16.13 0.85
CA LEU A 13 -2.27 15.82 2.24
C LEU A 13 -3.09 14.64 2.78
N ILE A 14 -4.41 14.65 2.58
CA ILE A 14 -5.28 13.58 3.06
C ILE A 14 -5.03 12.29 2.30
N SER A 15 -4.81 12.35 0.98
CA SER A 15 -4.45 11.17 0.20
C SER A 15 -3.12 10.58 0.64
N GLY A 16 -2.10 11.41 0.83
CA GLY A 16 -0.78 10.95 1.29
C GLY A 16 -0.83 10.33 2.69
N ALA A 17 -1.57 10.93 3.63
CA ALA A 17 -1.79 10.36 4.95
C ALA A 17 -2.55 9.01 4.87
N ALA A 18 -3.61 8.95 4.09
CA ALA A 18 -4.41 7.73 3.94
C ALA A 18 -3.65 6.58 3.23
N ASP A 19 -2.67 6.89 2.38
CA ASP A 19 -1.81 5.87 1.76
C ASP A 19 -0.78 5.27 2.75
N ILE A 20 -0.46 5.97 3.85
CA ILE A 20 0.44 5.48 4.91
C ILE A 20 -0.32 4.63 5.93
N PHE A 21 -1.53 5.05 6.29
CA PHE A 21 -2.36 4.33 7.24
C PHE A 21 -3.09 3.17 6.58
N PRO A 22 -3.46 2.11 7.33
CA PRO A 22 -4.20 0.97 6.80
C PRO A 22 -5.68 1.31 6.55
N VAL A 23 -5.93 2.42 5.84
CA VAL A 23 -7.26 2.91 5.47
C VAL A 23 -7.35 3.06 3.96
N SER A 24 -8.56 3.05 3.42
CA SER A 24 -8.74 3.19 1.97
C SER A 24 -8.50 4.63 1.51
N ALA A 25 -7.31 4.92 0.98
CA ALA A 25 -6.98 6.23 0.41
C ALA A 25 -7.92 6.63 -0.74
N GLN A 26 -8.33 5.66 -1.56
CA GLN A 26 -9.27 5.91 -2.64
C GLN A 26 -10.64 6.34 -2.13
N ALA A 27 -11.16 5.71 -1.07
CA ALA A 27 -12.43 6.10 -0.47
C ALA A 27 -12.36 7.52 0.10
N HIS A 28 -11.29 7.88 0.80
CA HIS A 28 -11.08 9.23 1.33
C HIS A 28 -10.97 10.27 0.22
N ARG A 29 -10.27 9.96 -0.87
CA ARG A 29 -10.24 10.84 -2.06
C ARG A 29 -11.63 11.07 -2.64
N LEU A 30 -12.43 10.01 -2.82
CA LEU A 30 -13.78 10.11 -3.37
C LEU A 30 -14.71 10.94 -2.46
N LEU A 31 -14.61 10.76 -1.15
CA LEU A 31 -15.36 11.56 -0.18
C LEU A 31 -15.00 13.04 -0.27
N LEU A 32 -13.72 13.37 -0.32
CA LEU A 32 -13.25 14.75 -0.45
C LEU A 32 -13.67 15.39 -1.77
N LEU A 33 -13.54 14.68 -2.87
CA LEU A 33 -13.98 15.18 -4.18
C LEU A 33 -15.48 15.49 -4.16
N LYS A 34 -16.27 14.61 -3.58
CA LYS A 34 -17.70 14.86 -3.39
C LYS A 34 -17.97 16.08 -2.52
N PHE A 35 -17.24 16.24 -1.43
CA PHE A 35 -17.33 17.40 -0.55
C PHE A 35 -16.98 18.70 -1.27
N PHE A 36 -16.00 18.67 -2.17
CA PHE A 36 -15.61 19.81 -2.99
C PHE A 36 -16.50 20.04 -4.22
N GLY A 37 -17.51 19.19 -4.45
CA GLY A 37 -18.40 19.28 -5.61
C GLY A 37 -17.72 18.88 -6.93
N VAL A 38 -16.63 18.13 -6.86
CA VAL A 38 -15.87 17.64 -8.01
C VAL A 38 -16.17 16.16 -8.22
N ASN A 39 -16.62 15.78 -9.40
CA ASN A 39 -17.02 14.40 -9.66
C ASN A 39 -15.84 13.44 -9.85
N GLN A 40 -14.79 13.89 -10.52
CA GLN A 40 -13.63 13.05 -10.83
C GLN A 40 -12.36 13.91 -10.94
N LEU A 41 -11.22 13.31 -10.57
CA LEU A 41 -9.91 13.86 -10.89
C LEU A 41 -9.59 13.66 -12.38
N SER A 42 -8.88 14.61 -12.97
CA SER A 42 -8.27 14.37 -14.28
C SER A 42 -7.25 13.23 -14.18
N ASN A 43 -7.04 12.52 -15.28
CA ASN A 43 -6.06 11.43 -15.32
C ASN A 43 -4.64 11.91 -14.93
N LEU A 44 -4.30 13.14 -15.29
CA LEU A 44 -3.01 13.75 -14.93
C LEU A 44 -2.90 13.99 -13.41
N GLN A 45 -3.94 14.54 -12.78
CA GLN A 45 -3.96 14.77 -11.33
C GLN A 45 -3.87 13.44 -10.55
N ALA A 46 -4.61 12.42 -10.99
CA ALA A 46 -4.53 11.09 -10.39
C ALA A 46 -3.13 10.48 -10.53
N LEU A 47 -2.52 10.60 -11.71
CA LEU A 47 -1.15 10.13 -11.96
C LEU A 47 -0.14 10.85 -11.07
N LEU A 48 -0.21 12.17 -10.96
CA LEU A 48 0.69 12.96 -10.12
C LEU A 48 0.57 12.59 -8.64
N LEU A 49 -0.64 12.36 -8.14
CA LEU A 49 -0.85 11.89 -6.77
C LEU A 49 -0.17 10.54 -6.53
N HIS A 50 -0.36 9.57 -7.41
CA HIS A 50 0.27 8.25 -7.25
C HIS A 50 1.79 8.31 -7.40
N LEU A 51 2.31 9.10 -8.32
CA LEU A 51 3.76 9.28 -8.49
C LEU A 51 4.40 9.95 -7.28
N SER A 52 3.75 10.97 -6.68
CA SER A 52 4.28 11.65 -5.50
C SER A 52 4.34 10.72 -4.28
N VAL A 53 3.31 9.91 -4.05
CA VAL A 53 3.32 8.90 -2.99
C VAL A 53 4.38 7.83 -3.24
N ALA A 54 4.48 7.32 -4.47
CA ALA A 54 5.50 6.34 -4.83
C ALA A 54 6.92 6.90 -4.64
N ALA A 55 7.16 8.15 -5.03
CA ALA A 55 8.45 8.82 -4.82
C ALA A 55 8.76 8.98 -3.32
N ALA A 56 7.79 9.43 -2.50
CA ALA A 56 7.97 9.58 -1.06
C ALA A 56 8.29 8.24 -0.38
N LEU A 57 7.56 7.17 -0.72
CA LEU A 57 7.81 5.83 -0.21
C LEU A 57 9.17 5.30 -0.64
N TYR A 58 9.57 5.52 -1.90
CA TYR A 58 10.89 5.14 -2.38
C TYR A 58 12.00 5.87 -1.62
N LEU A 59 11.89 7.18 -1.48
CA LEU A 59 12.88 8.00 -0.77
C LEU A 59 13.00 7.59 0.70
N SER A 60 11.90 7.34 1.39
CA SER A 60 11.91 6.91 2.80
C SER A 60 12.45 5.48 2.98
N SER A 61 12.29 4.61 1.97
CA SER A 61 12.65 3.19 2.04
C SER A 61 13.98 2.85 1.36
N GLN A 62 14.75 3.82 0.86
CA GLN A 62 15.99 3.58 0.10
C GLN A 62 16.96 2.63 0.82
N GLY A 63 17.19 2.84 2.13
CA GLY A 63 18.08 1.99 2.91
C GLY A 63 17.61 0.53 2.99
N GLN A 64 16.30 0.30 3.00
CA GLN A 64 15.73 -1.05 3.00
C GLN A 64 15.93 -1.72 1.63
N PHE A 65 15.66 -1.01 0.54
CA PHE A 65 15.89 -1.53 -0.82
C PHE A 65 17.35 -1.90 -1.06
N VAL A 66 18.30 -1.07 -0.60
CA VAL A 66 19.73 -1.37 -0.72
C VAL A 66 20.07 -2.64 0.06
N ARG A 67 19.57 -2.82 1.30
CA ARG A 67 19.78 -4.05 2.08
C ARG A 67 19.20 -5.28 1.41
N MET A 68 17.97 -5.17 0.90
CA MET A 68 17.29 -6.26 0.18
C MET A 68 18.05 -6.69 -1.07
N ASN A 69 18.52 -5.73 -1.88
CA ASN A 69 19.30 -6.02 -3.08
C ASN A 69 20.65 -6.66 -2.74
N ARG A 70 21.32 -6.19 -1.68
CA ARG A 70 22.56 -6.79 -1.19
C ARG A 70 22.34 -8.22 -0.69
N ALA A 71 21.28 -8.48 0.07
CA ALA A 71 20.93 -9.81 0.54
C ALA A 71 20.65 -10.77 -0.64
N ARG A 72 19.93 -10.29 -1.66
CA ARG A 72 19.67 -11.07 -2.90
C ARG A 72 20.98 -11.38 -3.66
N ALA A 73 21.87 -10.42 -3.78
CA ALA A 73 23.18 -10.64 -4.42
C ALA A 73 24.01 -11.68 -3.65
N LEU A 74 24.06 -11.58 -2.31
CA LEU A 74 24.73 -12.56 -1.45
C LEU A 74 24.08 -13.95 -1.54
N ALA A 75 22.78 -14.04 -1.70
CA ALA A 75 22.08 -15.34 -1.82
C ALA A 75 22.50 -16.12 -3.06
N ARG A 76 22.94 -15.44 -4.13
CA ARG A 76 23.44 -16.10 -5.36
C ARG A 76 24.82 -16.74 -5.19
N ILE A 77 25.58 -16.36 -4.13
CA ILE A 77 26.89 -16.91 -3.86
C ILE A 77 26.73 -18.21 -3.06
N PRO A 78 27.42 -19.32 -3.42
CA PRO A 78 27.42 -20.57 -2.67
C PRO A 78 27.83 -20.35 -1.21
N LYS A 79 27.16 -21.07 -0.27
CA LYS A 79 27.40 -20.91 1.19
C LYS A 79 28.88 -20.95 1.58
N LYS A 80 29.68 -21.86 0.99
CA LYS A 80 31.10 -22.00 1.26
C LYS A 80 31.96 -20.78 0.86
N LYS A 81 31.51 -19.97 -0.09
CA LYS A 81 32.23 -18.80 -0.62
C LYS A 81 31.73 -17.47 -0.04
N ARG A 82 30.70 -17.48 0.80
CA ARG A 82 30.16 -16.28 1.42
C ARG A 82 31.06 -15.78 2.54
N LYS A 83 31.51 -14.54 2.43
CA LYS A 83 32.30 -13.87 3.49
C LYS A 83 31.42 -13.30 4.62
N ARG A 84 30.10 -13.20 4.43
CA ARG A 84 29.15 -12.65 5.40
C ARG A 84 27.89 -13.53 5.50
N PRO A 85 27.25 -13.61 6.67
CA PRO A 85 26.00 -14.32 6.83
C PRO A 85 24.90 -13.68 5.97
N LEU A 86 23.93 -14.49 5.56
CA LEU A 86 22.78 -14.01 4.80
C LEU A 86 21.83 -13.29 5.74
N ASP A 87 21.38 -12.08 5.33
CA ASP A 87 20.33 -11.36 6.02
C ASP A 87 18.97 -11.98 5.67
N THR A 88 18.49 -12.85 6.57
CA THR A 88 17.22 -13.55 6.43
C THR A 88 16.02 -12.60 6.39
N ARG A 89 16.05 -11.50 7.15
CA ARG A 89 14.97 -10.50 7.18
C ARG A 89 14.81 -9.86 5.80
N SER A 90 15.89 -9.37 5.22
CA SER A 90 15.85 -8.77 3.88
C SER A 90 15.44 -9.74 2.77
N MET A 91 15.72 -11.04 2.94
CA MET A 91 15.25 -12.08 2.01
C MET A 91 13.74 -12.33 2.16
N MET A 92 13.22 -12.24 3.38
CA MET A 92 11.80 -12.36 3.68
C MET A 92 11.03 -11.19 3.11
N ASP A 93 11.55 -9.96 3.23
CA ASP A 93 10.96 -8.77 2.61
C ASP A 93 10.77 -8.97 1.10
N TRP A 94 11.74 -9.58 0.41
CA TRP A 94 11.61 -9.94 -1.01
C TRP A 94 10.51 -10.96 -1.26
N SER A 95 10.36 -11.94 -0.37
CA SER A 95 9.30 -12.94 -0.49
C SER A 95 7.92 -12.30 -0.34
N LEU A 96 7.75 -11.41 0.62
CA LEU A 96 6.52 -10.65 0.85
C LEU A 96 6.15 -9.78 -0.36
N ILE A 97 7.11 -9.06 -0.94
CA ILE A 97 6.88 -8.25 -2.15
C ILE A 97 6.36 -9.14 -3.29
N LYS A 98 6.94 -10.32 -3.51
CA LYS A 98 6.48 -11.25 -4.56
C LYS A 98 5.08 -11.77 -4.28
N THR A 99 4.77 -12.08 -3.03
CA THR A 99 3.43 -12.54 -2.64
C THR A 99 2.38 -11.47 -2.87
N MET A 100 2.71 -10.19 -2.57
CA MET A 100 1.82 -9.05 -2.79
C MET A 100 1.61 -8.71 -4.28
N LEU A 101 2.49 -9.17 -5.18
CA LEU A 101 2.31 -8.99 -6.62
C LEU A 101 1.04 -9.67 -7.15
N VAL A 102 0.69 -10.84 -6.62
CA VAL A 102 -0.48 -11.62 -7.08
C VAL A 102 -1.79 -10.85 -6.85
N PRO A 103 -2.14 -10.44 -5.62
CA PRO A 103 -3.36 -9.66 -5.40
C PRO A 103 -3.32 -8.30 -6.11
N THR A 104 -2.15 -7.69 -6.29
CA THR A 104 -2.01 -6.44 -7.04
C THR A 104 -2.38 -6.63 -8.52
N VAL A 105 -1.89 -7.68 -9.16
CA VAL A 105 -2.24 -7.99 -10.56
C VAL A 105 -3.73 -8.30 -10.69
N ILE A 106 -4.30 -9.09 -9.79
CA ILE A 106 -5.74 -9.38 -9.76
C ILE A 106 -6.54 -8.08 -9.61
N GLY A 107 -6.15 -7.20 -8.69
CA GLY A 107 -6.77 -5.89 -8.48
C GLY A 107 -6.72 -5.01 -9.73
N LEU A 108 -5.60 -5.00 -10.45
CA LEU A 108 -5.46 -4.25 -11.70
C LEU A 108 -6.40 -4.80 -12.80
N LEU A 109 -6.51 -6.12 -12.92
CA LEU A 109 -7.40 -6.76 -13.90
C LEU A 109 -8.88 -6.49 -13.59
N LEU A 110 -9.24 -6.42 -12.30
CA LEU A 110 -10.60 -6.15 -11.84
C LEU A 110 -10.93 -4.64 -11.76
N ASN A 111 -9.94 -3.77 -11.94
CA ASN A 111 -10.09 -2.32 -11.74
C ASN A 111 -11.24 -1.71 -12.56
N SER A 112 -11.45 -2.16 -13.80
CA SER A 112 -12.54 -1.68 -14.65
C SER A 112 -13.93 -1.97 -14.08
N ARG A 113 -14.10 -3.13 -13.43
CA ARG A 113 -15.35 -3.55 -12.79
C ARG A 113 -15.57 -2.82 -11.46
N VAL A 114 -14.53 -2.73 -10.64
CA VAL A 114 -14.58 -2.04 -9.33
C VAL A 114 -14.84 -0.54 -9.50
N ARG A 115 -14.33 0.08 -10.55
CA ARG A 115 -14.53 1.51 -10.83
C ARG A 115 -16.01 1.89 -11.01
N THR A 116 -16.82 1.03 -11.60
CA THR A 116 -18.26 1.28 -11.75
C THR A 116 -19.00 1.21 -10.41
N TRP A 117 -18.56 0.31 -9.51
CA TRP A 117 -19.17 0.15 -8.19
C TRP A 117 -18.81 1.27 -7.21
N SER A 118 -17.61 1.83 -7.31
CA SER A 118 -17.12 2.89 -6.42
C SER A 118 -17.86 4.24 -6.58
N LEU A 119 -18.81 4.35 -7.50
CA LEU A 119 -19.66 5.53 -7.66
C LEU A 119 -20.79 5.61 -6.61
N SER A 120 -21.11 4.51 -5.93
CA SER A 120 -22.14 4.47 -4.90
C SER A 120 -21.57 4.86 -3.53
N MET A 121 -22.09 5.93 -2.92
CA MET A 121 -21.69 6.38 -1.57
C MET A 121 -22.00 5.33 -0.49
N PHE A 122 -23.11 4.60 -0.62
CA PHE A 122 -23.47 3.53 0.31
C PHE A 122 -22.46 2.38 0.27
N LEU A 123 -21.99 2.03 -0.92
CA LEU A 123 -21.01 0.97 -1.10
C LEU A 123 -19.66 1.39 -0.52
N ILE A 124 -19.24 2.64 -0.73
CA ILE A 124 -18.01 3.20 -0.13
C ILE A 124 -18.10 3.16 1.40
N ALA A 125 -19.22 3.63 1.97
CA ALA A 125 -19.45 3.61 3.42
C ALA A 125 -19.43 2.18 3.98
N GLY A 126 -20.09 1.23 3.32
CA GLY A 126 -20.09 -0.18 3.69
C GLY A 126 -18.69 -0.78 3.66
N MET A 127 -17.91 -0.52 2.61
CA MET A 127 -16.52 -0.99 2.50
C MET A 127 -15.61 -0.38 3.57
N LEU A 128 -15.77 0.90 3.90
CA LEU A 128 -15.04 1.53 5.00
C LEU A 128 -15.39 0.92 6.35
N PHE A 129 -16.68 0.63 6.57
CA PHE A 129 -17.14 -0.04 7.79
C PHE A 129 -16.54 -1.44 7.93
N VAL A 130 -16.58 -2.25 6.86
CA VAL A 130 -15.97 -3.59 6.84
C VAL A 130 -14.46 -3.50 7.10
N ASN A 131 -13.77 -2.55 6.45
CA ASN A 131 -12.34 -2.34 6.70
C ASN A 131 -12.05 -1.95 8.16
N GLY A 132 -12.88 -1.08 8.76
CA GLY A 132 -12.79 -0.74 10.17
C GLY A 132 -12.96 -1.95 11.09
N LEU A 133 -13.93 -2.81 10.79
CA LEU A 133 -14.13 -4.07 11.55
C LEU A 133 -12.91 -4.99 11.44
N ILE A 134 -12.37 -5.17 10.22
CA ILE A 134 -11.17 -6.00 10.00
C ILE A 134 -9.98 -5.47 10.81
N LEU A 135 -9.77 -4.15 10.84
CA LEU A 135 -8.71 -3.52 11.64
C LEU A 135 -8.94 -3.61 13.15
N TYR A 136 -10.17 -3.80 13.58
CA TYR A 136 -10.53 -3.95 14.99
C TYR A 136 -10.33 -5.38 15.51
N ILE A 137 -10.47 -6.39 14.66
CA ILE A 137 -10.30 -7.81 15.01
C ILE A 137 -8.97 -8.12 15.73
N PRO A 138 -7.80 -7.59 15.29
CA PRO A 138 -6.52 -7.89 15.95
C PRO A 138 -6.46 -7.51 17.43
N GLN A 139 -7.30 -6.59 17.91
CA GLN A 139 -7.34 -6.21 19.32
C GLN A 139 -7.83 -7.36 20.24
N PHE A 140 -8.60 -8.29 19.69
CA PHE A 140 -9.13 -9.46 20.40
C PHE A 140 -8.25 -10.70 20.26
N LEU A 141 -7.25 -10.65 19.36
CA LEU A 141 -6.33 -11.75 19.19
C LEU A 141 -5.21 -11.68 20.23
N PRO A 142 -4.78 -12.81 20.79
CA PRO A 142 -3.66 -12.81 21.72
C PRO A 142 -2.43 -12.25 21.01
N THR A 143 -1.73 -11.32 21.68
CA THR A 143 -0.49 -10.72 21.16
C THR A 143 0.51 -11.83 20.88
N SER A 144 0.75 -12.09 19.61
CA SER A 144 1.78 -13.04 19.20
C SER A 144 3.14 -12.35 19.29
N ASN A 145 4.01 -12.81 20.19
CA ASN A 145 5.43 -12.41 20.25
C ASN A 145 6.25 -12.99 19.09
N ARG A 146 5.59 -13.39 17.99
CA ARG A 146 6.27 -13.91 16.82
C ARG A 146 6.93 -12.75 16.04
N ASP A 147 8.23 -12.79 16.03
CA ASP A 147 9.04 -11.91 15.17
C ASP A 147 8.83 -12.31 13.70
N SER A 148 8.92 -11.34 12.79
CA SER A 148 8.88 -11.55 11.33
C SER A 148 9.82 -12.66 10.83
N ARG A 149 10.75 -13.12 11.68
CA ARG A 149 11.68 -14.23 11.42
C ARG A 149 11.05 -15.62 11.52
N THR A 150 9.91 -15.74 12.19
CA THR A 150 9.24 -17.02 12.48
C THR A 150 7.97 -17.22 11.65
N LEU A 151 7.60 -16.25 10.82
CA LEU A 151 6.46 -16.35 9.93
C LEU A 151 6.74 -17.35 8.80
N THR A 152 5.81 -18.27 8.60
CA THR A 152 5.83 -19.18 7.44
C THR A 152 5.20 -18.50 6.22
N ARG A 153 5.42 -19.08 5.02
CA ARG A 153 4.85 -18.55 3.77
C ARG A 153 3.31 -18.51 3.73
N LEU A 154 2.65 -19.25 4.61
CA LEU A 154 1.19 -19.30 4.71
C LEU A 154 0.62 -18.28 5.69
N GLU A 155 1.47 -17.65 6.50
CA GLU A 155 1.09 -16.69 7.52
C GLU A 155 1.37 -15.22 7.10
N GLY A 156 1.98 -14.99 5.96
CA GLY A 156 2.23 -13.68 5.32
C GLY A 156 1.43 -13.60 4.03
#